data_355e7e496a1ece0395a124328d249714
#
_entry.id   355e7e496a1ece0395a124328d249714
#
_cell.length_a   1.000
_cell.length_b   1.000
_cell.length_c   1.000
_cell.angle_alpha   90.00
_cell.angle_beta   90.00
_cell.angle_gamma   90.00
#
_symmetry.space_group_name_H-M   'P 1'
#
loop_
_entity.id
_entity.type
_entity.pdbx_description
1 polymer ?
#
loop_
_entity_poly.entity_id
_entity_poly.type
_entity_poly.pdbx_seq_one_letter_code
_entity_poly.pdbx_strand_id
1 'polypeptide(L)'
;MSEANKVLVRRWVEEIFNGHRVEVADDVVAAEFVEHALAPFGQQAPGQVDGPAHTRATVEFLRAQFPDVRMRIEAMAAEEDVVSVRVLATGTNLGPLNGMIPPTGRSFSAQQSHWFRVADGRIAEHWATRDDLSTMLQLGVIPRPGPPANGAGS
;
A
#
# COMPACT_ATOMS: atom_id res chain seq x y z
N MET A 1 -5.43 -24.54 -1.88
CA MET A 1 -5.29 -23.84 -0.59
C MET A 1 -4.23 -22.77 -0.67
N SER A 2 -2.96 -23.07 -0.26
CA SER A 2 -1.93 -22.03 -0.27
C SER A 2 -1.70 -21.42 -1.64
N GLU A 3 -1.64 -22.20 -2.69
CA GLU A 3 -1.45 -21.68 -4.04
C GLU A 3 -2.65 -20.86 -4.52
N ALA A 4 -3.87 -21.32 -4.22
CA ALA A 4 -5.07 -20.56 -4.56
C ALA A 4 -5.12 -19.22 -3.79
N ASN A 5 -4.72 -19.24 -2.55
CA ASN A 5 -4.67 -18.03 -1.72
C ASN A 5 -3.62 -17.03 -2.24
N LYS A 6 -2.46 -17.54 -2.69
CA LYS A 6 -1.44 -16.70 -3.32
C LYS A 6 -1.97 -16.06 -4.60
N VAL A 7 -2.75 -16.77 -5.39
CA VAL A 7 -3.35 -16.22 -6.60
C VAL A 7 -4.26 -15.04 -6.28
N LEU A 8 -5.07 -15.12 -5.22
CA LEU A 8 -5.92 -14.02 -4.80
C LEU A 8 -5.09 -12.78 -4.45
N VAL A 9 -4.01 -12.95 -3.68
CA VAL A 9 -3.15 -11.85 -3.29
C VAL A 9 -2.42 -11.27 -4.49
N ARG A 10 -1.98 -12.10 -5.42
CA ARG A 10 -1.36 -11.65 -6.67
C ARG A 10 -2.33 -10.81 -7.49
N ARG A 11 -3.59 -11.23 -7.58
CA ARG A 11 -4.62 -10.45 -8.27
C ARG A 11 -4.87 -9.11 -7.59
N TRP A 12 -4.85 -9.09 -6.26
CA TRP A 12 -4.97 -7.85 -5.49
C TRP A 12 -3.86 -6.87 -5.87
N VAL A 13 -2.61 -7.33 -5.92
CA VAL A 13 -1.47 -6.47 -6.28
C VAL A 13 -1.49 -6.10 -7.76
N GLU A 14 -1.58 -7.07 -8.64
CA GLU A 14 -1.31 -6.87 -10.06
C GLU A 14 -2.53 -6.36 -10.84
N GLU A 15 -3.72 -6.85 -10.54
CA GLU A 15 -4.91 -6.43 -11.27
C GLU A 15 -5.55 -5.19 -10.66
N ILE A 16 -5.72 -5.17 -9.32
CA ILE A 16 -6.42 -4.07 -8.67
C ILE A 16 -5.51 -2.84 -8.53
N PHE A 17 -4.35 -2.99 -7.90
CA PHE A 17 -3.46 -1.86 -7.65
C PHE A 17 -2.65 -1.47 -8.89
N ASN A 18 -1.87 -2.39 -9.47
CA ASN A 18 -1.05 -2.06 -10.63
C ASN A 18 -1.87 -1.82 -11.90
N GLY A 19 -2.87 -2.66 -12.13
CA GLY A 19 -3.70 -2.61 -13.32
C GLY A 19 -4.83 -1.60 -13.25
N HIS A 20 -5.10 -1.02 -12.09
CA HIS A 20 -6.23 -0.11 -11.85
C HIS A 20 -7.59 -0.73 -12.20
N ARG A 21 -7.68 -2.05 -12.14
CA ARG A 21 -8.92 -2.77 -12.40
C ARG A 21 -9.70 -2.92 -11.11
N VAL A 22 -10.30 -1.83 -10.66
CA VAL A 22 -10.94 -1.77 -9.34
C VAL A 22 -12.18 -2.66 -9.23
N GLU A 23 -12.81 -3.00 -10.35
CA GLU A 23 -13.95 -3.92 -10.37
C GLU A 23 -13.57 -5.33 -9.92
N VAL A 24 -12.31 -5.71 -10.04
CA VAL A 24 -11.82 -7.02 -9.60
C VAL A 24 -11.93 -7.18 -8.08
N ALA A 25 -12.00 -6.06 -7.34
CA ALA A 25 -12.18 -6.11 -5.90
C ALA A 25 -13.44 -6.88 -5.49
N ASP A 26 -14.50 -6.84 -6.29
CA ASP A 26 -15.74 -7.57 -6.00
C ASP A 26 -15.53 -9.09 -6.01
N ASP A 27 -14.56 -9.60 -6.80
CA ASP A 27 -14.24 -11.01 -6.85
C ASP A 27 -13.24 -11.45 -5.81
N VAL A 28 -12.31 -10.56 -5.45
CA VAL A 28 -11.11 -10.92 -4.67
C VAL A 28 -11.27 -10.61 -3.19
N VAL A 29 -12.02 -9.56 -2.85
CA VAL A 29 -12.13 -9.06 -1.47
C VAL A 29 -13.49 -9.36 -0.89
N ALA A 30 -13.53 -9.85 0.35
CA ALA A 30 -14.77 -10.16 1.04
C ALA A 30 -15.56 -8.87 1.37
N ALA A 31 -16.88 -8.98 1.31
CA ALA A 31 -17.75 -7.87 1.72
C ALA A 31 -17.54 -7.52 3.19
N GLU A 32 -17.44 -8.54 4.03
CA GLU A 32 -17.06 -8.37 5.43
C GLU A 32 -15.54 -8.44 5.52
N PHE A 33 -14.91 -7.29 5.74
CA PHE A 33 -13.47 -7.15 5.67
C PHE A 33 -12.98 -6.34 6.87
N VAL A 34 -11.83 -6.72 7.42
CA VAL A 34 -11.21 -5.98 8.52
C VAL A 34 -9.89 -5.40 8.05
N GLU A 35 -9.79 -4.08 8.04
CA GLU A 35 -8.56 -3.38 7.71
C GLU A 35 -7.81 -3.04 8.99
N HIS A 36 -6.69 -3.72 9.22
CA HIS A 36 -5.83 -3.47 10.37
C HIS A 36 -4.68 -2.52 10.04
N ALA A 37 -4.39 -2.33 8.76
CA ALA A 37 -3.30 -1.46 8.37
C ALA A 37 -3.64 -0.01 8.67
N LEU A 38 -2.69 0.70 9.24
CA LEU A 38 -2.81 2.14 9.41
C LEU A 38 -2.85 2.78 8.03
N ALA A 39 -3.69 3.79 7.88
CA ALA A 39 -3.62 4.63 6.71
C ALA A 39 -2.26 5.33 6.66
N PRO A 40 -1.78 5.68 5.46
CA PRO A 40 -0.49 6.35 5.34
C PRO A 40 -0.39 7.55 6.27
N PHE A 41 0.81 7.72 6.84
CA PHE A 41 1.15 8.84 7.72
C PHE A 41 0.45 8.83 9.08
N GLY A 42 0.15 7.62 9.57
CA GLY A 42 -0.22 7.43 10.97
C GLY A 42 -1.69 7.57 11.33
N GLN A 43 -2.56 7.62 10.36
CA GLN A 43 -4.00 7.59 10.63
C GLN A 43 -4.43 6.21 11.12
N GLN A 44 -5.45 6.18 11.95
CA GLN A 44 -5.94 4.92 12.50
C GLN A 44 -6.51 4.01 11.43
N ALA A 45 -6.37 2.71 11.67
CA ALA A 45 -7.00 1.71 10.82
C ALA A 45 -8.53 1.79 10.97
N PRO A 46 -9.27 1.67 9.86
CA PRO A 46 -10.74 1.79 9.91
C PRO A 46 -11.43 0.62 10.59
N GLY A 47 -10.77 -0.54 10.72
CA GLY A 47 -11.41 -1.73 11.27
C GLY A 47 -12.33 -2.41 10.28
N GLN A 48 -13.53 -2.76 10.71
CA GLN A 48 -14.48 -3.46 9.84
C GLN A 48 -15.09 -2.51 8.82
N VAL A 49 -15.01 -2.89 7.54
CA VAL A 49 -15.46 -2.08 6.41
C VAL A 49 -16.05 -2.98 5.32
N ASP A 50 -16.74 -2.38 4.35
CA ASP A 50 -17.07 -3.05 3.09
C ASP A 50 -15.76 -3.21 2.30
N GLY A 51 -15.33 -4.47 2.12
CA GLY A 51 -14.02 -4.75 1.55
C GLY A 51 -13.82 -4.21 0.14
N PRO A 52 -14.71 -4.54 -0.81
CA PRO A 52 -14.56 -4.02 -2.18
C PRO A 52 -14.61 -2.50 -2.25
N ALA A 53 -15.54 -1.86 -1.55
CA ALA A 53 -15.64 -0.40 -1.53
C ALA A 53 -14.41 0.25 -0.93
N HIS A 54 -13.90 -0.28 0.19
CA HIS A 54 -12.68 0.21 0.82
C HIS A 54 -11.47 0.06 -0.10
N THR A 55 -11.36 -1.09 -0.77
CA THR A 55 -10.25 -1.34 -1.70
C THR A 55 -10.27 -0.37 -2.87
N ARG A 56 -11.44 -0.16 -3.48
CA ARG A 56 -11.58 0.82 -4.56
C ARG A 56 -11.19 2.23 -4.12
N ALA A 57 -11.69 2.65 -2.95
CA ALA A 57 -11.37 3.97 -2.40
C ALA A 57 -9.87 4.13 -2.13
N THR A 58 -9.22 3.08 -1.62
CA THR A 58 -7.78 3.09 -1.36
C THR A 58 -6.97 3.24 -2.66
N VAL A 59 -7.35 2.52 -3.69
CA VAL A 59 -6.66 2.62 -5.00
C VAL A 59 -6.79 4.03 -5.57
N GLU A 60 -8.00 4.59 -5.54
CA GLU A 60 -8.22 5.95 -6.07
C GLU A 60 -7.48 6.99 -5.25
N PHE A 61 -7.45 6.84 -3.92
CA PHE A 61 -6.72 7.73 -3.03
C PHE A 61 -5.21 7.71 -3.34
N LEU A 62 -4.64 6.53 -3.54
CA LEU A 62 -3.22 6.40 -3.88
C LEU A 62 -2.92 6.97 -5.26
N ARG A 63 -3.75 6.71 -6.24
CA ARG A 63 -3.53 7.20 -7.60
C ARG A 63 -3.72 8.70 -7.75
N ALA A 64 -4.55 9.30 -6.91
CA ALA A 64 -4.67 10.75 -6.86
C ALA A 64 -3.36 11.41 -6.44
N GLN A 65 -2.59 10.75 -5.59
CA GLN A 65 -1.30 11.25 -5.10
C GLN A 65 -0.14 10.81 -6.00
N PHE A 66 -0.20 9.57 -6.48
CA PHE A 66 0.85 8.91 -7.26
C PHE A 66 0.19 8.24 -8.47
N PRO A 67 -0.04 8.96 -9.58
CA PRO A 67 -0.73 8.38 -10.74
C PRO A 67 -0.03 7.16 -11.33
N ASP A 68 1.27 7.05 -11.14
CA ASP A 68 2.11 5.95 -11.62
C ASP A 68 2.42 4.92 -10.52
N VAL A 69 1.66 4.89 -9.43
CA VAL A 69 1.92 3.97 -8.32
C VAL A 69 1.97 2.53 -8.81
N ARG A 70 2.98 1.81 -8.36
CA ARG A 70 3.19 0.41 -8.73
C ARG A 70 3.78 -0.36 -7.56
N MET A 71 3.34 -1.59 -7.40
CA MET A 71 3.89 -2.54 -6.44
C MET A 71 4.49 -3.72 -7.20
N ARG A 72 5.79 -3.91 -7.06
CA ARG A 72 6.48 -5.08 -7.63
C ARG A 72 6.59 -6.15 -6.55
N ILE A 73 6.03 -7.33 -6.82
CA ILE A 73 6.13 -8.45 -5.89
C ILE A 73 7.56 -8.97 -5.88
N GLU A 74 8.18 -8.99 -4.71
CA GLU A 74 9.54 -9.49 -4.52
C GLU A 74 9.55 -10.90 -3.91
N ALA A 75 8.61 -11.19 -3.03
CA ALA A 75 8.49 -12.50 -2.40
C ALA A 75 7.07 -12.70 -1.90
N MET A 76 6.64 -13.95 -1.87
CA MET A 76 5.32 -14.32 -1.36
C MET A 76 5.40 -15.66 -0.65
N ALA A 77 4.76 -15.77 0.49
CA ALA A 77 4.68 -17.00 1.27
C ALA A 77 3.25 -17.17 1.78
N ALA A 78 2.84 -18.42 1.93
CA ALA A 78 1.52 -18.72 2.45
C ALA A 78 1.58 -19.91 3.38
N GLU A 79 0.81 -19.84 4.46
CA GLU A 79 0.64 -20.93 5.42
C GLU A 79 -0.81 -20.89 5.90
N GLU A 80 -1.49 -22.03 5.78
CA GLU A 80 -2.91 -22.13 6.13
C GLU A 80 -3.75 -21.10 5.37
N ASP A 81 -4.45 -20.22 6.07
CA ASP A 81 -5.29 -19.18 5.49
C ASP A 81 -4.61 -17.82 5.38
N VAL A 82 -3.32 -17.75 5.70
CA VAL A 82 -2.55 -16.49 5.71
C VAL A 82 -1.58 -16.46 4.54
N VAL A 83 -1.52 -15.32 3.87
CA VAL A 83 -0.55 -15.03 2.81
C VAL A 83 0.20 -13.77 3.18
N SER A 84 1.52 -13.81 3.05
CA SER A 84 2.34 -12.60 3.17
C SER A 84 3.01 -12.30 1.84
N VAL A 85 3.11 -11.02 1.52
CA VAL A 85 3.77 -10.56 0.30
C VAL A 85 4.68 -9.38 0.62
N ARG A 86 5.91 -9.46 0.13
CA ARG A 86 6.82 -8.32 0.18
C ARG A 86 6.84 -7.66 -1.18
N VAL A 87 6.63 -6.35 -1.21
CA VAL A 87 6.59 -5.59 -2.45
C VAL A 87 7.53 -4.39 -2.38
N LEU A 88 8.01 -3.97 -3.55
CA LEU A 88 8.65 -2.68 -3.72
C LEU A 88 7.60 -1.74 -4.30
N ALA A 89 7.20 -0.74 -3.53
CA ALA A 89 6.25 0.26 -3.97
C ALA A 89 7.01 1.47 -4.52
N THR A 90 6.57 1.95 -5.68
CA THR A 90 7.17 3.10 -6.36
C THR A 90 6.07 4.05 -6.81
N GLY A 91 6.42 5.31 -6.96
CA GLY A 91 5.49 6.30 -7.48
C GLY A 91 6.12 7.68 -7.54
N THR A 92 5.48 8.57 -8.29
CA THR A 92 5.86 9.98 -8.41
C THR A 92 4.75 10.83 -7.84
N ASN A 93 5.08 11.72 -6.94
CA ASN A 93 4.10 12.56 -6.24
C ASN A 93 3.68 13.73 -7.13
N LEU A 94 2.62 13.51 -7.90
CA LEU A 94 2.06 14.51 -8.81
C LEU A 94 0.75 15.10 -8.35
N GLY A 95 0.14 14.54 -7.31
CA GLY A 95 -1.06 15.08 -6.67
C GLY A 95 -0.84 15.42 -5.21
N PRO A 96 -1.74 16.18 -4.58
CA PRO A 96 -1.57 16.57 -3.18
C PRO A 96 -1.52 15.36 -2.25
N LEU A 97 -0.52 15.32 -1.36
CA LEU A 97 -0.40 14.27 -0.36
C LEU A 97 -1.54 14.43 0.67
N ASN A 98 -2.31 13.36 0.86
CA ASN A 98 -3.49 13.36 1.74
C ASN A 98 -4.45 14.51 1.43
N GLY A 99 -4.45 15.02 0.21
CA GLY A 99 -5.28 16.14 -0.18
C GLY A 99 -4.89 17.48 0.42
N MET A 100 -3.78 17.57 1.15
CA MET A 100 -3.41 18.76 1.91
C MET A 100 -2.02 19.30 1.55
N ILE A 101 -1.03 18.44 1.39
CA ILE A 101 0.35 18.87 1.13
C ILE A 101 0.53 18.99 -0.38
N PRO A 102 0.98 20.15 -0.89
CA PRO A 102 1.20 20.30 -2.33
C PRO A 102 2.13 19.24 -2.89
N PRO A 103 1.92 18.81 -4.15
CA PRO A 103 2.76 17.78 -4.75
C PRO A 103 4.21 18.24 -4.87
N THR A 104 5.12 17.34 -4.56
CA THR A 104 6.56 17.66 -4.59
C THR A 104 7.20 17.38 -5.94
N GLY A 105 6.55 16.59 -6.80
CA GLY A 105 7.11 16.14 -8.06
C GLY A 105 8.20 15.09 -7.93
N ARG A 106 8.51 14.67 -6.69
CA ARG A 106 9.56 13.68 -6.43
C ARG A 106 9.02 12.28 -6.46
N SER A 107 9.92 11.32 -6.70
CA SER A 107 9.60 9.90 -6.72
C SER A 107 10.08 9.22 -5.46
N PHE A 108 9.43 8.10 -5.12
CA PHE A 108 9.86 7.25 -4.03
C PHE A 108 9.97 5.79 -4.48
N SER A 109 10.76 5.04 -3.73
CA SER A 109 10.87 3.59 -3.85
C SER A 109 11.02 3.06 -2.43
N ALA A 110 10.04 2.31 -1.95
CA ALA A 110 10.02 1.86 -0.56
C ALA A 110 9.49 0.44 -0.46
N GLN A 111 10.06 -0.32 0.47
CA GLN A 111 9.61 -1.69 0.72
C GLN A 111 8.40 -1.70 1.63
N GLN A 112 7.49 -2.63 1.35
CA GLN A 112 6.30 -2.86 2.15
C GLN A 112 6.09 -4.37 2.32
N SER A 113 5.54 -4.74 3.46
CA SER A 113 5.10 -6.10 3.72
C SER A 113 3.61 -6.08 4.02
N HIS A 114 2.86 -6.85 3.25
CA HIS A 114 1.41 -6.97 3.42
C HIS A 114 1.06 -8.39 3.82
N TRP A 115 0.12 -8.52 4.74
CA TRP A 115 -0.37 -9.80 5.24
C TRP A 115 -1.88 -9.85 5.04
N PHE A 116 -2.36 -11.01 4.64
CA PHE A 116 -3.77 -11.22 4.31
C PHE A 116 -4.26 -12.50 4.94
N ARG A 117 -5.48 -12.48 5.47
CA ARG A 117 -6.20 -13.71 5.80
C ARG A 117 -7.26 -13.93 4.74
N VAL A 118 -7.33 -15.16 4.25
CA VAL A 118 -8.30 -15.57 3.23
C VAL A 118 -9.38 -16.40 3.89
N ALA A 119 -10.63 -16.14 3.57
CA ALA A 119 -11.77 -16.89 4.04
C ALA A 119 -12.78 -17.03 2.89
N ASP A 120 -13.29 -18.23 2.68
CA ASP A 120 -14.29 -18.53 1.65
C ASP A 120 -13.88 -18.04 0.26
N GLY A 121 -12.62 -18.20 -0.07
CA GLY A 121 -12.08 -17.81 -1.38
C GLY A 121 -11.93 -16.32 -1.62
N ARG A 122 -11.95 -15.50 -0.57
CA ARG A 122 -11.78 -14.06 -0.65
C ARG A 122 -10.86 -13.56 0.45
N ILE A 123 -10.21 -12.44 0.20
CA ILE A 123 -9.39 -11.75 1.20
C ILE A 123 -10.31 -11.11 2.22
N ALA A 124 -10.18 -11.50 3.49
CA ALA A 124 -11.05 -11.08 4.58
C ALA A 124 -10.40 -10.12 5.58
N GLU A 125 -9.08 -10.12 5.68
CA GLU A 125 -8.34 -9.21 6.56
C GLU A 125 -7.02 -8.82 5.94
N HIS A 126 -6.54 -7.65 6.29
CA HIS A 126 -5.30 -7.09 5.78
C HIS A 126 -4.51 -6.39 6.89
N TRP A 127 -3.22 -6.66 6.93
CA TRP A 127 -2.24 -5.96 7.76
C TRP A 127 -1.13 -5.47 6.84
N ALA A 128 -0.49 -4.38 7.22
CA ALA A 128 0.66 -3.88 6.47
C ALA A 128 1.68 -3.24 7.37
N THR A 129 2.93 -3.46 7.03
CA THR A 129 4.07 -2.69 7.55
C THR A 129 4.70 -2.01 6.35
N ARG A 130 4.73 -0.68 6.38
CA ARG A 130 5.28 0.12 5.29
C ARG A 130 6.40 1.00 5.80
N ASP A 131 7.39 1.21 4.96
CA ASP A 131 8.45 2.17 5.25
C ASP A 131 8.01 3.58 4.83
N ASP A 132 6.99 4.09 5.52
CA ASP A 132 6.45 5.42 5.25
C ASP A 132 7.46 6.52 5.56
N LEU A 133 8.33 6.31 6.55
CA LEU A 133 9.39 7.27 6.85
C LEU A 133 10.31 7.47 5.66
N SER A 134 10.79 6.38 5.06
CA SER A 134 11.64 6.47 3.88
C SER A 134 10.93 7.19 2.73
N THR A 135 9.65 6.86 2.50
CA THR A 135 8.85 7.53 1.49
C THR A 135 8.78 9.04 1.72
N MET A 136 8.51 9.47 2.94
CA MET A 136 8.41 10.89 3.28
C MET A 136 9.73 11.62 3.14
N LEU A 137 10.84 10.96 3.48
CA LEU A 137 12.18 11.52 3.29
C LEU A 137 12.51 11.67 1.79
N GLN A 138 12.18 10.66 1.00
CA GLN A 138 12.44 10.70 -0.45
C GLN A 138 11.61 11.77 -1.15
N LEU A 139 10.37 11.96 -0.71
CA LEU A 139 9.50 12.99 -1.27
C LEU A 139 9.86 14.41 -0.80
N GLY A 140 10.73 14.52 0.21
CA GLY A 140 11.15 15.80 0.73
C GLY A 140 10.13 16.45 1.66
N VAL A 141 9.16 15.69 2.15
CA VAL A 141 8.15 16.17 3.11
C VAL A 141 8.75 16.32 4.50
N ILE A 142 9.70 15.46 4.82
CA ILE A 142 10.45 15.49 6.07
C ILE A 142 11.92 15.76 5.74
N PRO A 143 12.61 16.68 6.45
CA PRO A 143 14.03 16.89 6.21
C PRO A 143 14.84 15.67 6.65
N ARG A 144 15.86 15.32 5.87
CA ARG A 144 16.72 14.19 6.21
C ARG A 144 17.50 14.50 7.48
N PRO A 145 17.45 13.60 8.49
CA PRO A 145 18.33 13.75 9.64
C PRO A 145 19.77 13.51 9.18
N GLY A 146 20.66 14.33 9.64
CA GLY A 146 22.08 14.23 9.29
C GLY A 146 22.92 14.97 10.32
N PRO A 147 24.24 14.88 10.22
CA PRO A 147 25.09 15.64 11.11
C PRO A 147 24.81 17.12 10.97
N PRO A 148 24.98 17.92 12.05
CA PRO A 148 24.83 19.36 11.95
C PRO A 148 25.69 19.91 10.83
N ALA A 149 25.20 20.92 10.13
CA ALA A 149 25.92 21.54 9.02
C ALA A 149 27.04 22.45 9.51
N ASN A 150 27.76 22.02 10.54
CA ASN A 150 28.85 22.81 11.13
C ASN A 150 30.02 23.00 10.21
N GLY A 151 30.20 22.11 9.26
CA GLY A 151 31.24 22.26 8.26
C GLY A 151 30.83 23.13 7.09
N ALA A 152 29.57 23.37 6.92
CA ALA A 152 29.06 24.10 5.77
C ALA A 152 29.39 25.59 5.81
N GLY A 153 29.68 26.09 6.99
CA GLY A 153 30.00 27.49 7.18
C GLY A 153 31.50 27.81 7.21
N SER A 154 32.30 26.77 7.03
CA SER A 154 33.76 26.95 7.12
C SER A 154 34.42 26.87 5.75
#